data_4c65a5ca6035f156f6b30fd98f587710
#
_entry.id   4c65a5ca6035f156f6b30fd98f587710
#
_cell.length_a   1.000
_cell.length_b   1.000
_cell.length_c   1.000
_cell.angle_alpha   90.00
_cell.angle_beta   90.00
_cell.angle_gamma   90.00
#
_symmetry.space_group_name_H-M   'P 1'
#
loop_
_entity.id
_entity.type
_entity.pdbx_description
1 polymer ?
#
loop_
_entity_poly.entity_id
_entity_poly.type
_entity_poly.pdbx_seq_one_letter_code
_entity_poly.pdbx_strand_id
1 'polypeptide(L)'
;LDPTMTSPYAWYQYFVNTADADVIAYLRWFTFLSADELAELEQATAERPHERAAQRRLARELTNLVHGPQATASVEHASQALFGRGELTDMDEDTLAAALREAGNNEVAQLVPGGPDGITDLLVASGLSASKGAARRTIAEGGVSVNNVKITTDDWVPDPSDFLFGKWLVLRRGKRNIAGVLRVERA
;
A
#
# COMPACT_ATOMS: atom_id res chain seq x y z
N LEU A 1 -21.17 -4.12 -6.31
CA LEU A 1 -20.35 -3.26 -5.45
C LEU A 1 -19.99 -1.99 -6.22
N ASP A 2 -20.19 -0.85 -5.60
CA ASP A 2 -19.90 0.44 -6.22
C ASP A 2 -18.41 0.78 -5.99
N PRO A 3 -17.59 0.86 -7.05
CA PRO A 3 -16.15 1.14 -6.92
C PRO A 3 -15.85 2.56 -6.38
N THR A 4 -16.84 3.47 -6.39
CA THR A 4 -16.70 4.80 -5.79
C THR A 4 -16.82 4.78 -4.27
N MET A 5 -17.49 3.77 -3.71
CA MET A 5 -17.64 3.57 -2.26
C MET A 5 -16.56 2.63 -1.70
N THR A 6 -16.20 1.59 -2.46
CA THR A 6 -15.14 0.65 -2.07
C THR A 6 -14.25 0.43 -3.28
N SER A 7 -13.06 1.02 -3.24
CA SER A 7 -12.11 0.88 -4.35
C SER A 7 -11.69 -0.58 -4.55
N PRO A 8 -11.30 -0.98 -5.78
CA PRO A 8 -10.76 -2.33 -6.03
C PRO A 8 -9.56 -2.66 -5.11
N TYR A 9 -8.74 -1.66 -4.76
CA TYR A 9 -7.62 -1.83 -3.85
C TYR A 9 -8.09 -2.12 -2.42
N ALA A 10 -9.02 -1.36 -1.86
CA ALA A 10 -9.59 -1.61 -0.52
C ALA A 10 -10.26 -2.98 -0.44
N TRP A 11 -11.02 -3.35 -1.48
CA TRP A 11 -11.62 -4.67 -1.64
C TRP A 11 -10.59 -5.79 -1.60
N TYR A 12 -9.53 -5.68 -2.40
CA TYR A 12 -8.43 -6.65 -2.44
C TYR A 12 -7.74 -6.77 -1.07
N GLN A 13 -7.40 -5.64 -0.43
CA GLN A 13 -6.74 -5.63 0.88
C GLN A 13 -7.60 -6.25 1.99
N TYR A 14 -8.91 -6.04 1.95
CA TYR A 14 -9.82 -6.68 2.89
C TYR A 14 -9.65 -8.21 2.88
N PHE A 15 -9.63 -8.84 1.71
CA PHE A 15 -9.46 -10.28 1.60
C PHE A 15 -8.02 -10.75 1.82
N VAL A 16 -7.03 -9.97 1.46
CA VAL A 16 -5.64 -10.25 1.85
C VAL A 16 -5.50 -10.30 3.37
N ASN A 17 -6.29 -9.54 4.12
CA ASN A 17 -6.24 -9.51 5.58
C ASN A 17 -7.17 -10.54 6.27
N THR A 18 -7.81 -11.43 5.55
CA THR A 18 -8.62 -12.53 6.11
C THR A 18 -7.78 -13.37 7.08
N ALA A 19 -8.37 -13.77 8.19
CA ALA A 19 -7.71 -14.63 9.18
C ALA A 19 -7.41 -16.02 8.58
N ASP A 20 -6.30 -16.63 9.01
CA ASP A 20 -5.90 -17.97 8.53
C ASP A 20 -6.98 -19.04 8.85
N ALA A 21 -7.72 -18.86 9.94
CA ALA A 21 -8.80 -19.77 10.34
C ALA A 21 -10.01 -19.75 9.36
N ASP A 22 -10.24 -18.62 8.67
CA ASP A 22 -11.44 -18.40 7.86
C ASP A 22 -11.18 -18.54 6.36
N VAL A 23 -9.93 -18.32 5.91
CA VAL A 23 -9.60 -18.16 4.51
C VAL A 23 -9.96 -19.37 3.65
N ILE A 24 -9.76 -20.59 4.15
CA ILE A 24 -10.07 -21.83 3.41
C ILE A 24 -11.59 -21.99 3.26
N ALA A 25 -12.36 -21.65 4.30
CA ALA A 25 -13.82 -21.67 4.22
C ALA A 25 -14.33 -20.65 3.17
N TYR A 26 -13.76 -19.45 3.14
CA TYR A 26 -14.13 -18.43 2.16
C TYR A 26 -13.75 -18.84 0.73
N LEU A 27 -12.58 -19.45 0.52
CA LEU A 27 -12.21 -20.01 -0.78
C LEU A 27 -13.23 -21.06 -1.26
N ARG A 28 -13.67 -21.95 -0.38
CA ARG A 28 -14.69 -22.97 -0.71
C ARG A 28 -16.05 -22.35 -1.07
N TRP A 29 -16.44 -21.25 -0.42
CA TRP A 29 -17.77 -20.64 -0.61
C TRP A 29 -17.84 -19.67 -1.76
N PHE A 30 -16.75 -18.96 -2.04
CA PHE A 30 -16.78 -17.80 -2.93
C PHE A 30 -15.96 -17.96 -4.20
N THR A 31 -15.29 -19.11 -4.40
CA THR A 31 -14.49 -19.34 -5.60
C THR A 31 -14.84 -20.65 -6.29
N PHE A 32 -14.38 -20.80 -7.53
CA PHE A 32 -14.56 -22.03 -8.33
C PHE A 32 -13.28 -22.87 -8.37
N LEU A 33 -12.45 -22.81 -7.33
CA LEU A 33 -11.22 -23.58 -7.26
C LEU A 33 -11.51 -25.08 -7.14
N SER A 34 -10.68 -25.88 -7.77
CA SER A 34 -10.74 -27.34 -7.65
C SER A 34 -10.39 -27.83 -6.24
N ALA A 35 -10.75 -29.07 -5.93
CA ALA A 35 -10.42 -29.68 -4.65
C ALA A 35 -8.90 -29.74 -4.44
N ASP A 36 -8.12 -29.99 -5.50
CA ASP A 36 -6.66 -30.06 -5.45
C ASP A 36 -6.04 -28.70 -5.14
N GLU A 37 -6.50 -27.62 -5.81
CA GLU A 37 -6.07 -26.25 -5.53
C GLU A 37 -6.38 -25.83 -4.09
N LEU A 38 -7.56 -26.20 -3.58
CA LEU A 38 -7.94 -25.94 -2.19
C LEU A 38 -7.05 -26.70 -1.20
N ALA A 39 -6.72 -27.96 -1.48
CA ALA A 39 -5.83 -28.76 -0.63
C ALA A 39 -4.41 -28.19 -0.59
N GLU A 40 -3.87 -27.74 -1.73
CA GLU A 40 -2.56 -27.06 -1.78
C GLU A 40 -2.54 -25.77 -0.96
N LEU A 41 -3.60 -24.97 -1.04
CA LEU A 41 -3.72 -23.72 -0.29
C LEU A 41 -3.90 -23.96 1.22
N GLU A 42 -4.62 -25.02 1.60
CA GLU A 42 -4.79 -25.43 2.99
C GLU A 42 -3.44 -25.88 3.58
N GLN A 43 -2.67 -26.70 2.85
CA GLN A 43 -1.33 -27.10 3.23
C GLN A 43 -0.39 -25.89 3.35
N ALA A 44 -0.39 -24.98 2.37
CA ALA A 44 0.43 -23.78 2.39
C ALA A 44 0.08 -22.88 3.59
N THR A 45 -1.20 -22.78 3.96
CA THR A 45 -1.65 -22.00 5.12
C THR A 45 -1.16 -22.64 6.44
N ALA A 46 -1.14 -23.95 6.53
CA ALA A 46 -0.68 -24.66 7.72
C ALA A 46 0.86 -24.61 7.87
N GLU A 47 1.61 -24.78 6.79
CA GLU A 47 3.07 -24.87 6.82
C GLU A 47 3.77 -23.52 6.76
N ARG A 48 3.20 -22.56 6.00
CA ARG A 48 3.82 -21.26 5.68
C ARG A 48 2.81 -20.11 5.75
N PRO A 49 2.12 -19.90 6.90
CA PRO A 49 1.07 -18.87 7.03
C PRO A 49 1.57 -17.47 6.73
N HIS A 50 2.86 -17.18 6.96
CA HIS A 50 3.48 -15.89 6.69
C HIS A 50 3.51 -15.52 5.19
N GLU A 51 3.43 -16.48 4.27
CA GLU A 51 3.34 -16.26 2.83
C GLU A 51 1.96 -15.76 2.41
N ARG A 52 0.93 -16.00 3.21
CA ARG A 52 -0.47 -15.61 2.94
C ARG A 52 -0.96 -16.02 1.54
N ALA A 53 -0.57 -17.22 1.10
CA ALA A 53 -0.86 -17.70 -0.26
C ALA A 53 -2.38 -17.84 -0.49
N ALA A 54 -3.10 -18.41 0.47
CA ALA A 54 -4.55 -18.59 0.41
C ALA A 54 -5.29 -17.24 0.39
N GLN A 55 -4.88 -16.27 1.22
CA GLN A 55 -5.48 -14.94 1.25
C GLN A 55 -5.27 -14.17 -0.05
N ARG A 56 -4.05 -14.23 -0.62
CA ARG A 56 -3.79 -13.61 -1.92
C ARG A 56 -4.61 -14.27 -3.03
N ARG A 57 -4.75 -15.61 -3.00
CA ARG A 57 -5.61 -16.30 -3.98
C ARG A 57 -7.07 -15.87 -3.81
N LEU A 58 -7.61 -15.83 -2.60
CA LEU A 58 -8.97 -15.39 -2.31
C LEU A 58 -9.20 -13.95 -2.81
N ALA A 59 -8.29 -13.03 -2.46
CA ALA A 59 -8.38 -11.64 -2.88
C ALA A 59 -8.36 -11.49 -4.41
N ARG A 60 -7.49 -12.23 -5.10
CA ARG A 60 -7.42 -12.27 -6.57
C ARG A 60 -8.74 -12.73 -7.18
N GLU A 61 -9.24 -13.89 -6.76
CA GLU A 61 -10.48 -14.49 -7.31
C GLU A 61 -11.67 -13.53 -7.12
N LEU A 62 -11.84 -12.99 -5.92
CA LEU A 62 -12.96 -12.10 -5.63
C LEU A 62 -12.83 -10.73 -6.27
N THR A 63 -11.62 -10.19 -6.39
CA THR A 63 -11.40 -8.94 -7.12
C THR A 63 -11.66 -9.13 -8.62
N ASN A 64 -11.20 -10.26 -9.17
CA ASN A 64 -11.44 -10.58 -10.57
C ASN A 64 -12.94 -10.76 -10.88
N LEU A 65 -13.67 -11.42 -9.98
CA LEU A 65 -15.11 -11.63 -10.11
C LEU A 65 -15.91 -10.31 -10.11
N VAL A 66 -15.52 -9.36 -9.25
CA VAL A 66 -16.29 -8.12 -9.02
C VAL A 66 -15.81 -6.96 -9.89
N HIS A 67 -14.51 -6.80 -10.08
CA HIS A 67 -13.91 -5.65 -10.77
C HIS A 67 -13.22 -6.01 -12.09
N GLY A 68 -13.11 -7.29 -12.41
CA GLY A 68 -12.50 -7.79 -13.64
C GLY A 68 -10.96 -7.93 -13.59
N PRO A 69 -10.38 -8.58 -14.62
CA PRO A 69 -8.97 -8.96 -14.62
C PRO A 69 -8.00 -7.77 -14.66
N GLN A 70 -8.38 -6.69 -15.34
CA GLN A 70 -7.54 -5.50 -15.45
C GLN A 70 -7.37 -4.80 -14.09
N ALA A 71 -8.49 -4.57 -13.37
CA ALA A 71 -8.44 -3.99 -12.03
C ALA A 71 -7.67 -4.90 -11.06
N THR A 72 -7.84 -6.22 -11.16
CA THR A 72 -7.09 -7.19 -10.34
C THR A 72 -5.59 -7.07 -10.57
N ALA A 73 -5.13 -7.04 -11.83
CA ALA A 73 -3.72 -6.87 -12.14
C ALA A 73 -3.15 -5.54 -11.58
N SER A 74 -3.89 -4.43 -11.74
CA SER A 74 -3.51 -3.12 -11.19
C SER A 74 -3.35 -3.15 -9.67
N VAL A 75 -4.30 -3.72 -8.93
CA VAL A 75 -4.22 -3.74 -7.46
C VAL A 75 -3.17 -4.71 -6.92
N GLU A 76 -2.91 -5.83 -7.60
CA GLU A 76 -1.82 -6.74 -7.25
C GLU A 76 -0.46 -6.06 -7.44
N HIS A 77 -0.28 -5.36 -8.57
CA HIS A 77 0.92 -4.58 -8.84
C HIS A 77 1.10 -3.48 -7.79
N ALA A 78 0.06 -2.70 -7.49
CA ALA A 78 0.09 -1.65 -6.47
C ALA A 78 0.46 -2.21 -5.08
N SER A 79 -0.13 -3.33 -4.70
CA SER A 79 0.18 -3.99 -3.43
C SER A 79 1.66 -4.42 -3.34
N GLN A 80 2.26 -4.86 -4.45
CA GLN A 80 3.69 -5.21 -4.50
C GLN A 80 4.58 -3.97 -4.50
N ALA A 81 4.25 -2.96 -5.33
CA ALA A 81 5.04 -1.75 -5.51
C ALA A 81 5.12 -0.91 -4.22
N LEU A 82 4.02 -0.75 -3.49
CA LEU A 82 4.00 -0.02 -2.21
C LEU A 82 4.91 -0.66 -1.15
N PHE A 83 5.11 -1.97 -1.20
CA PHE A 83 6.03 -2.67 -0.29
C PHE A 83 7.45 -2.87 -0.85
N GLY A 84 7.81 -2.15 -1.93
CA GLY A 84 9.16 -2.11 -2.50
C GLY A 84 9.52 -3.32 -3.35
N ARG A 85 8.51 -3.96 -3.98
CA ARG A 85 8.69 -5.10 -4.89
C ARG A 85 8.27 -4.80 -6.32
N GLY A 86 8.25 -3.52 -6.72
CA GLY A 86 7.86 -3.07 -8.05
C GLY A 86 8.07 -1.57 -8.20
N GLU A 87 7.89 -1.06 -9.41
CA GLU A 87 8.01 0.35 -9.71
C GLU A 87 6.67 1.06 -9.46
N LEU A 88 6.71 2.15 -8.69
CA LEU A 88 5.52 2.96 -8.39
C LEU A 88 5.00 3.69 -9.63
N THR A 89 5.88 3.92 -10.60
CA THR A 89 5.57 4.60 -11.87
C THR A 89 4.75 3.75 -12.84
N ASP A 90 4.73 2.43 -12.64
CA ASP A 90 3.97 1.50 -13.49
C ASP A 90 2.48 1.42 -13.11
N MET A 91 2.07 2.11 -12.03
CA MET A 91 0.67 2.21 -11.61
C MET A 91 -0.01 3.40 -12.28
N ASP A 92 -1.33 3.33 -12.39
CA ASP A 92 -2.15 4.52 -12.64
C ASP A 92 -2.35 5.34 -11.35
N GLU A 93 -2.62 6.64 -11.53
CA GLU A 93 -2.75 7.56 -10.41
C GLU A 93 -3.90 7.22 -9.47
N ASP A 94 -5.04 6.79 -10.02
CA ASP A 94 -6.24 6.48 -9.22
C ASP A 94 -5.99 5.29 -8.31
N THR A 95 -5.31 4.26 -8.82
CA THR A 95 -4.88 3.09 -8.04
C THR A 95 -3.88 3.48 -6.95
N LEU A 96 -2.88 4.33 -7.26
CA LEU A 96 -1.93 4.83 -6.26
C LEU A 96 -2.66 5.63 -5.17
N ALA A 97 -3.52 6.57 -5.56
CA ALA A 97 -4.27 7.40 -4.63
C ALA A 97 -5.18 6.55 -3.70
N ALA A 98 -5.88 5.56 -4.25
CA ALA A 98 -6.71 4.63 -3.48
C ALA A 98 -5.86 3.82 -2.49
N ALA A 99 -4.72 3.31 -2.95
CA ALA A 99 -3.80 2.53 -2.13
C ALA A 99 -3.20 3.35 -0.97
N LEU A 100 -2.84 4.61 -1.22
CA LEU A 100 -2.29 5.51 -0.19
C LEU A 100 -3.35 5.93 0.83
N ARG A 101 -4.60 6.15 0.41
CA ARG A 101 -5.71 6.41 1.34
C ARG A 101 -5.96 5.21 2.24
N GLU A 102 -6.02 4.02 1.68
CA GLU A 102 -6.21 2.79 2.45
C GLU A 102 -5.06 2.56 3.45
N ALA A 103 -3.81 2.72 3.02
CA ALA A 103 -2.64 2.59 3.88
C ALA A 103 -2.60 3.62 5.01
N GLY A 104 -3.11 4.84 4.79
CA GLY A 104 -3.19 5.95 5.75
C GLY A 104 -4.50 6.02 6.54
N ASN A 105 -5.33 4.97 6.56
CA ASN A 105 -6.66 4.99 7.19
C ASN A 105 -7.55 6.14 6.68
N ASN A 106 -7.53 6.38 5.37
CA ASN A 106 -8.19 7.48 4.66
C ASN A 106 -7.62 8.88 4.94
N GLU A 107 -6.52 8.99 5.68
CA GLU A 107 -5.80 10.24 5.88
C GLU A 107 -4.59 10.32 4.94
N VAL A 108 -4.48 11.44 4.23
CA VAL A 108 -3.35 11.78 3.36
C VAL A 108 -2.80 13.12 3.81
N ALA A 109 -1.52 13.17 4.14
CA ALA A 109 -0.88 14.42 4.49
C ALA A 109 -0.83 15.36 3.27
N GLN A 110 -1.06 16.65 3.50
CA GLN A 110 -1.03 17.66 2.44
C GLN A 110 0.24 18.49 2.53
N LEU A 111 0.96 18.57 1.42
CA LEU A 111 2.08 19.49 1.25
C LEU A 111 1.55 20.77 0.58
N VAL A 112 1.40 21.82 1.38
CA VAL A 112 0.96 23.13 0.91
C VAL A 112 2.16 24.08 0.77
N PRO A 113 2.13 25.05 -0.16
CA PRO A 113 3.19 26.06 -0.28
C PRO A 113 3.41 26.81 1.05
N GLY A 114 4.66 26.78 1.57
CA GLY A 114 5.03 27.36 2.87
C GLY A 114 4.67 26.47 4.08
N GLY A 115 4.23 25.24 3.85
CA GLY A 115 4.03 24.21 4.87
C GLY A 115 5.30 23.40 5.16
N PRO A 116 5.16 22.24 5.79
CA PRO A 116 6.28 21.34 6.07
C PRO A 116 6.90 20.88 4.75
N ASP A 117 8.19 21.09 4.57
CA ASP A 117 8.90 20.84 3.32
C ASP A 117 10.02 19.80 3.42
N GLY A 118 10.61 19.60 4.59
CA GLY A 118 11.64 18.59 4.80
C GLY A 118 11.12 17.23 5.22
N ILE A 119 11.92 16.19 4.99
CA ILE A 119 11.55 14.79 5.29
C ILE A 119 11.09 14.57 6.75
N THR A 120 11.72 15.25 7.71
CA THR A 120 11.33 15.13 9.12
C THR A 120 9.93 15.69 9.39
N ASP A 121 9.56 16.78 8.72
CA ASP A 121 8.25 17.39 8.81
C ASP A 121 7.18 16.54 8.11
N LEU A 122 7.50 16.03 6.94
CA LEU A 122 6.61 15.14 6.18
C LEU A 122 6.32 13.84 6.96
N LEU A 123 7.31 13.26 7.63
CA LEU A 123 7.12 12.08 8.48
C LEU A 123 6.23 12.36 9.70
N VAL A 124 6.28 13.56 10.25
CA VAL A 124 5.40 13.95 11.36
C VAL A 124 4.00 14.25 10.86
N ALA A 125 3.88 15.04 9.79
CA ALA A 125 2.59 15.41 9.20
C ALA A 125 1.79 14.19 8.68
N SER A 126 2.49 13.18 8.18
CA SER A 126 1.88 11.91 7.73
C SER A 126 1.58 10.91 8.85
N GLY A 127 1.87 11.25 10.11
CA GLY A 127 1.67 10.35 11.25
C GLY A 127 2.68 9.18 11.33
N LEU A 128 3.63 9.09 10.40
CA LEU A 128 4.66 8.04 10.43
C LEU A 128 5.65 8.23 11.57
N SER A 129 5.79 9.43 12.11
CA SER A 129 6.65 9.71 13.28
C SER A 129 5.94 10.62 14.26
N ALA A 130 6.07 10.33 15.56
CA ALA A 130 5.44 11.14 16.61
C ALA A 130 6.12 12.50 16.82
N SER A 131 7.36 12.68 16.36
CA SER A 131 8.14 13.91 16.48
C SER A 131 9.31 13.97 15.49
N LYS A 132 9.83 15.18 15.22
CA LYS A 132 11.03 15.37 14.40
C LYS A 132 12.26 14.62 14.95
N GLY A 133 12.40 14.55 16.28
CA GLY A 133 13.49 13.78 16.91
C GLY A 133 13.38 12.27 16.67
N ALA A 134 12.17 11.72 16.69
CA ALA A 134 11.91 10.33 16.34
C ALA A 134 12.17 10.07 14.84
N ALA A 135 11.76 11.01 13.98
CA ALA A 135 12.02 10.94 12.54
C ALA A 135 13.52 10.88 12.24
N ARG A 136 14.31 11.81 12.81
CA ARG A 136 15.77 11.83 12.62
C ARG A 136 16.44 10.52 13.02
N ARG A 137 16.05 9.92 14.15
CA ARG A 137 16.59 8.62 14.58
C ARG A 137 16.27 7.52 13.58
N THR A 138 15.04 7.45 13.13
CA THR A 138 14.62 6.44 12.14
C THR A 138 15.35 6.62 10.80
N ILE A 139 15.60 7.88 10.36
CA ILE A 139 16.39 8.17 9.17
C ILE A 139 17.83 7.68 9.34
N ALA A 140 18.49 8.02 10.47
CA ALA A 140 19.85 7.61 10.77
C ALA A 140 20.00 6.08 10.82
N GLU A 141 18.98 5.36 11.30
CA GLU A 141 18.90 3.89 11.29
C GLU A 141 18.60 3.32 9.88
N GLY A 142 18.37 4.19 8.90
CA GLY A 142 18.03 3.81 7.52
C GLY A 142 16.64 3.18 7.37
N GLY A 143 15.74 3.53 8.28
CA GLY A 143 14.38 3.01 8.32
C GLY A 143 13.36 3.81 7.48
N VAL A 144 13.79 4.81 6.70
CA VAL A 144 12.90 5.68 5.90
C VAL A 144 13.19 5.55 4.42
N SER A 145 12.15 5.52 3.61
CA SER A 145 12.24 5.69 2.15
C SER A 145 11.13 6.59 1.62
N VAL A 146 11.44 7.27 0.53
CA VAL A 146 10.50 8.06 -0.29
C VAL A 146 10.48 7.42 -1.67
N ASN A 147 9.29 7.13 -2.19
CA ASN A 147 9.11 6.46 -3.49
C ASN A 147 10.00 5.22 -3.66
N ASN A 148 10.09 4.39 -2.61
CA ASN A 148 10.96 3.22 -2.51
C ASN A 148 12.48 3.51 -2.48
N VAL A 149 12.91 4.76 -2.62
CA VAL A 149 14.32 5.16 -2.50
C VAL A 149 14.64 5.47 -1.04
N LYS A 150 15.70 4.85 -0.51
CA LYS A 150 16.11 5.02 0.89
C LYS A 150 16.64 6.43 1.14
N ILE A 151 16.13 7.09 2.19
CA ILE A 151 16.61 8.39 2.66
C ILE A 151 17.60 8.16 3.80
N THR A 152 18.77 8.80 3.68
CA THR A 152 19.89 8.63 4.63
C THR A 152 20.24 9.90 5.39
N THR A 153 19.70 11.06 4.99
CA THR A 153 19.96 12.36 5.61
C THR A 153 18.65 13.03 6.02
N ASP A 154 18.67 13.77 7.10
CA ASP A 154 17.48 14.43 7.66
C ASP A 154 17.21 15.83 7.08
N ASP A 155 18.11 16.31 6.23
CA ASP A 155 18.01 17.54 5.45
C ASP A 155 17.39 17.36 4.05
N TRP A 156 16.98 16.12 3.71
CA TRP A 156 16.33 15.85 2.43
C TRP A 156 15.04 16.64 2.29
N VAL A 157 14.89 17.30 1.14
CA VAL A 157 13.69 18.07 0.73
C VAL A 157 13.24 17.54 -0.63
N PRO A 158 11.94 17.36 -0.88
CA PRO A 158 11.47 16.87 -2.16
C PRO A 158 11.72 17.88 -3.28
N ASP A 159 12.29 17.39 -4.37
CA ASP A 159 12.37 18.11 -5.66
C ASP A 159 11.05 17.91 -6.43
N PRO A 160 10.65 18.82 -7.31
CA PRO A 160 9.48 18.63 -8.18
C PRO A 160 9.46 17.31 -8.95
N SER A 161 10.61 16.77 -9.31
CA SER A 161 10.77 15.49 -10.00
C SER A 161 10.50 14.27 -9.12
N ASP A 162 10.53 14.41 -7.79
CA ASP A 162 10.21 13.33 -6.87
C ASP A 162 8.71 13.00 -6.83
N PHE A 163 7.87 13.94 -7.28
CA PHE A 163 6.42 13.77 -7.18
C PHE A 163 5.89 12.86 -8.30
N LEU A 164 5.44 11.66 -7.93
CA LEU A 164 4.70 10.77 -8.80
C LEU A 164 3.44 11.48 -9.32
N PHE A 165 3.19 11.40 -10.62
CA PHE A 165 2.09 12.13 -11.30
C PHE A 165 2.08 13.64 -11.01
N GLY A 166 3.25 14.22 -10.69
CA GLY A 166 3.42 15.64 -10.36
C GLY A 166 2.92 16.07 -8.97
N LYS A 167 2.33 15.16 -8.18
CA LYS A 167 1.66 15.53 -6.92
C LYS A 167 1.78 14.54 -5.76
N TRP A 168 2.20 13.29 -5.95
CA TRP A 168 2.22 12.29 -4.91
C TRP A 168 3.63 11.91 -4.44
N LEU A 169 3.84 11.83 -3.13
CA LEU A 169 4.98 11.15 -2.54
C LEU A 169 4.50 9.95 -1.73
N VAL A 170 5.22 8.84 -1.84
CA VAL A 170 5.01 7.65 -1.03
C VAL A 170 6.08 7.59 0.05
N LEU A 171 5.69 7.84 1.29
CA LEU A 171 6.57 7.73 2.44
C LEU A 171 6.45 6.34 3.06
N ARG A 172 7.58 5.75 3.44
CA ARG A 172 7.59 4.47 4.14
C ARG A 172 8.54 4.52 5.33
N ARG A 173 8.05 4.03 6.48
CA ARG A 173 8.85 3.80 7.69
C ARG A 173 8.90 2.31 8.03
N GLY A 174 10.09 1.73 7.96
CA GLY A 174 10.28 0.29 8.13
C GLY A 174 9.63 -0.51 6.99
N LYS A 175 9.13 -1.70 7.32
CA LYS A 175 8.60 -2.65 6.31
C LYS A 175 7.10 -2.51 6.04
N ARG A 176 6.34 -1.89 6.96
CA ARG A 176 4.86 -1.98 6.95
C ARG A 176 4.13 -0.62 6.99
N ASN A 177 4.77 0.41 7.52
CA ASN A 177 4.10 1.70 7.69
C ASN A 177 4.32 2.56 6.45
N ILE A 178 3.24 2.85 5.75
CA ILE A 178 3.20 3.63 4.51
C ILE A 178 2.23 4.79 4.71
N ALA A 179 2.55 5.93 4.16
CA ALA A 179 1.66 7.09 4.08
C ALA A 179 1.85 7.82 2.76
N GLY A 180 0.77 8.40 2.26
CA GLY A 180 0.79 9.29 1.11
C GLY A 180 0.97 10.74 1.54
N VAL A 181 1.68 11.52 0.73
CA VAL A 181 1.70 12.98 0.80
C VAL A 181 1.21 13.51 -0.53
N LEU A 182 0.18 14.35 -0.49
CA LEU A 182 -0.38 15.01 -1.65
C LEU A 182 0.12 16.46 -1.71
N ARG A 183 0.80 16.84 -2.77
CA ARG A 183 1.12 18.23 -3.08
C ARG A 183 -0.14 18.96 -3.55
N VAL A 184 -0.49 20.02 -2.82
CA VAL A 184 -1.65 20.86 -3.16
C VAL A 184 -1.11 22.17 -3.70
N GLU A 185 -1.45 22.50 -4.95
CA GLU A 185 -1.15 23.81 -5.52
C GLU A 185 -2.15 24.84 -4.97
N ARG A 186 -1.67 26.07 -4.72
CA ARG A 186 -2.61 27.16 -4.42
C ARG A 186 -3.46 27.43 -5.66
N ALA A 187 -4.77 27.38 -5.49
CA ALA A 187 -5.72 27.90 -6.46
C ALA A 187 -5.53 29.43 -6.63
#